data_ab753798297308e2a5119716dbcb0c1e
#
_entry.id   ab753798297308e2a5119716dbcb0c1e
#
_cell.length_a   1.000
_cell.length_b   1.000
_cell.length_c   1.000
_cell.angle_alpha   90.00
_cell.angle_beta   90.00
_cell.angle_gamma   90.00
#
_symmetry.space_group_name_H-M   'P 1'
#
loop_
_entity.id
_entity.type
_entity.pdbx_description
1 polymer ?
#
loop_
_entity_poly.entity_id
_entity_poly.type
_entity_poly.pdbx_seq_one_letter_code
_entity_poly.pdbx_strand_id
1 'polypeptide(L)' 'MSNEISNELKQKVINYLKTVSKAKNKDVARGIGEDKHTVDKAITELSKEGIIEYVYLGASFVKLKDS' A
#
# COMPACT_ATOMS: atom_id res chain seq x y z
N MET A 1 7.20 -20.67 8.82
CA MET A 1 7.20 -19.58 8.75
C MET A 1 6.07 -18.86 8.22
N SER A 2 5.77 -17.87 8.70
CA SER A 2 4.59 -17.14 8.37
C SER A 2 4.79 -16.24 7.17
N ASN A 3 3.78 -16.14 6.32
CA ASN A 3 3.81 -15.22 5.23
C ASN A 3 2.97 -14.00 5.55
N GLU A 4 2.63 -13.86 6.80
CA GLU A 4 1.79 -12.75 7.18
C GLU A 4 2.53 -11.44 7.12
N ILE A 5 1.80 -10.42 6.70
CA ILE A 5 2.33 -9.06 6.67
C ILE A 5 2.10 -8.44 8.03
N SER A 6 3.15 -7.87 8.61
CA SER A 6 3.03 -7.30 9.94
C SER A 6 2.14 -6.07 9.94
N ASN A 7 1.51 -5.81 11.09
CA ASN A 7 0.70 -4.60 11.23
C ASN A 7 1.55 -3.34 11.11
N GLU A 8 2.80 -3.44 11.53
CA GLU A 8 3.74 -2.34 11.39
C GLU A 8 3.91 -1.94 9.94
N LEU A 9 4.09 -2.93 9.06
CA LEU A 9 4.26 -2.66 7.66
C LEU A 9 2.99 -2.05 7.05
N LYS A 10 1.85 -2.61 7.41
CA LYS A 10 0.58 -2.07 6.95
C LYS A 10 0.42 -0.62 7.37
N GLN A 11 0.81 -0.32 8.60
CA GLN A 11 0.69 1.04 9.10
C GLN A 11 1.63 1.99 8.37
N LYS A 12 2.82 1.51 8.01
CA LYS A 12 3.74 2.33 7.22
C LYS A 12 3.13 2.68 5.87
N VAL A 13 2.49 1.72 5.22
CA VAL A 13 1.84 1.96 3.93
C VAL A 13 0.72 2.98 4.10
N ILE A 14 -0.11 2.79 5.11
CA ILE A 14 -1.22 3.71 5.37
C ILE A 14 -0.69 5.12 5.62
N ASN A 15 0.32 5.25 6.47
CA ASN A 15 0.88 6.55 6.80
C ASN A 15 1.45 7.24 5.57
N TYR A 16 2.11 6.47 4.71
CA TYR A 16 2.64 7.04 3.49
C TYR A 16 1.52 7.55 2.59
N LEU A 17 0.45 6.76 2.46
CA LEU A 17 -0.66 7.14 1.60
C LEU A 17 -1.44 8.33 2.13
N LYS A 18 -1.29 8.64 3.41
CA LYS A 18 -1.89 9.86 3.96
C LYS A 18 -1.16 11.10 3.48
N THR A 19 0.08 10.97 3.03
CA THR A 19 0.86 12.11 2.60
C THR A 19 0.76 12.37 1.11
N VAL A 20 0.09 11.48 0.37
CA VAL A 20 -0.07 11.61 -1.08
C VAL A 20 -1.52 11.31 -1.43
N SER A 21 -1.95 11.74 -2.62
CA SER A 21 -3.31 11.43 -3.06
C SER A 21 -3.41 9.99 -3.50
N LYS A 22 -2.40 9.51 -4.20
CA LYS A 22 -2.34 8.15 -4.69
C LYS A 22 -0.89 7.88 -5.04
N ALA A 23 -0.54 6.62 -5.18
CA ALA A 23 0.83 6.26 -5.50
C ALA A 23 0.85 4.87 -6.14
N LYS A 24 1.88 4.60 -6.91
CA LYS A 24 2.09 3.27 -7.45
C LYS A 24 2.72 2.42 -6.35
N ASN A 25 2.55 1.09 -6.47
CA ASN A 25 3.12 0.18 -5.48
C ASN A 25 4.62 0.41 -5.30
N LYS A 26 5.34 0.61 -6.40
CA LYS A 26 6.78 0.81 -6.29
C LYS A 26 7.12 2.13 -5.60
N ASP A 27 6.28 3.13 -5.78
CA ASP A 27 6.51 4.42 -5.11
C ASP A 27 6.30 4.29 -3.62
N VAL A 28 5.29 3.50 -3.21
CA VAL A 28 5.06 3.25 -1.80
C VAL A 28 6.25 2.53 -1.20
N ALA A 29 6.72 1.48 -1.89
CA ALA A 29 7.86 0.70 -1.40
C ALA A 29 9.08 1.59 -1.21
N ARG A 30 9.34 2.45 -2.19
CA ARG A 30 10.49 3.35 -2.13
C ARG A 30 10.30 4.37 -1.00
N GLY A 31 9.09 4.88 -0.87
CA GLY A 31 8.82 5.92 0.12
C GLY A 31 8.95 5.45 1.54
N ILE A 32 8.62 4.18 1.81
CA ILE A 32 8.72 3.66 3.17
C ILE A 32 9.97 2.80 3.37
N GLY A 33 10.79 2.64 2.32
CA GLY A 33 12.05 1.92 2.46
C GLY A 33 11.90 0.43 2.64
N GLU A 34 10.86 -0.16 2.03
CA GLU A 34 10.62 -1.58 2.14
C GLU A 34 10.71 -2.25 0.78
N ASP A 35 10.83 -3.57 0.79
CA ASP A 35 10.89 -4.34 -0.44
C ASP A 35 9.56 -4.28 -1.18
N LYS A 36 9.62 -4.07 -2.50
CA LYS A 36 8.40 -3.93 -3.30
C LYS A 36 7.51 -5.17 -3.19
N HIS A 37 8.12 -6.35 -3.22
CA HIS A 37 7.36 -7.60 -3.14
C HIS A 37 6.57 -7.68 -1.84
N THR A 38 7.21 -7.31 -0.74
CA THR A 38 6.58 -7.31 0.57
C THR A 38 5.48 -6.25 0.62
N VAL A 39 5.76 -5.08 0.05
CA VAL A 39 4.77 -3.99 0.01
C VAL A 39 3.57 -4.40 -0.83
N ASP A 40 3.79 -5.08 -1.95
CA ASP A 40 2.69 -5.56 -2.77
C ASP A 40 1.75 -6.43 -1.97
N LYS A 41 2.30 -7.31 -1.12
CA LYS A 41 1.47 -8.17 -0.28
C LYS A 41 0.69 -7.34 0.75
N ALA A 42 1.35 -6.37 1.35
CA ALA A 42 0.68 -5.51 2.33
C ALA A 42 -0.47 -4.74 1.68
N ILE A 43 -0.24 -4.22 0.49
CA ILE A 43 -1.27 -3.49 -0.24
C ILE A 43 -2.44 -4.40 -0.57
N THR A 44 -2.16 -5.63 -0.99
CA THR A 44 -3.22 -6.59 -1.28
C THR A 44 -4.07 -6.85 -0.04
N GLU A 45 -3.42 -7.03 1.10
CA GLU A 45 -4.16 -7.28 2.34
C GLU A 45 -5.00 -6.07 2.74
N LEU A 46 -4.43 -4.89 2.63
CA LEU A 46 -5.17 -3.67 2.96
C LEU A 46 -6.34 -3.46 2.02
N SER A 47 -6.19 -3.84 0.77
CA SER A 47 -7.28 -3.75 -0.20
C SER A 47 -8.40 -4.70 0.18
N LYS A 48 -8.06 -5.92 0.60
CA LYS A 48 -9.06 -6.88 1.04
C LYS A 48 -9.80 -6.40 2.28
N GLU A 49 -9.11 -5.66 3.13
CA GLU A 49 -9.70 -5.14 4.35
C GLU A 49 -10.52 -3.88 4.11
N GLY A 50 -10.52 -3.38 2.89
CA GLY A 50 -11.30 -2.19 2.56
C GLY A 50 -10.66 -0.89 3.02
N ILE A 51 -9.38 -0.91 3.35
CA ILE A 51 -8.68 0.29 3.83
C ILE A 51 -8.15 1.11 2.67
N ILE A 52 -7.69 0.43 1.61
CA ILE A 52 -7.21 1.10 0.42
C ILE A 52 -7.96 0.55 -0.79
N GLU A 53 -7.85 1.26 -1.89
CA GLU A 53 -8.48 0.81 -3.14
C GLU A 53 -7.53 1.09 -4.28
N TYR A 54 -7.72 0.35 -5.37
CA TYR A 54 -6.95 0.55 -6.58
C TYR A 54 -7.65 1.55 -7.46
N VAL A 55 -6.88 2.42 -8.09
CA VAL A 55 -7.40 3.40 -9.03
C VAL A 55 -6.63 3.24 -10.33
N TYR A 56 -7.35 3.13 -11.42
CA TYR A 56 -6.70 2.97 -12.70
C TYR A 56 -6.85 4.24 -13.55
N LEU A 57 -5.74 4.91 -13.78
CA LEU A 57 -5.71 6.16 -14.53
C LEU A 57 -4.55 6.07 -15.54
N GLY A 58 -4.67 5.16 -16.49
CA GLY A 58 -3.58 4.88 -17.41
C GLY A 58 -2.50 4.02 -16.79
N ALA A 59 -2.51 3.87 -15.48
CA ALA A 59 -1.62 3.00 -14.73
C ALA A 59 -2.32 2.69 -13.43
N SER A 60 -1.88 1.62 -12.76
CA SER A 60 -2.50 1.24 -11.50
C SER A 60 -1.91 2.06 -10.36
N PHE A 61 -2.78 2.65 -9.57
CA PHE A 61 -2.40 3.39 -8.37
C PHE A 61 -3.16 2.83 -7.19
N VAL A 62 -2.68 3.13 -5.98
CA VAL A 62 -3.41 2.79 -4.77
C VAL A 62 -3.60 4.05 -3.96
N LYS A 63 -4.70 4.11 -3.24
CA LYS A 63 -5.01 5.26 -2.41
C LYS A 63 -5.83 4.80 -1.21
N LEU A 64 -5.89 5.62 -0.18
CA LEU A 64 -6.75 5.33 0.96
C LEU A 64 -8.20 5.48 0.51
N LYS A 65 -9.02 4.52 0.94
CA LYS A 65 -10.40 4.49 0.47
C LYS A 65 -11.22 5.69 0.93
N ASP A 66 -10.89 6.19 2.10
CA ASP A 66 -11.62 7.34 2.66
C ASP A 66 -11.04 8.69 2.30
N SER A 67 -10.09 8.72 1.40
CA SER A 67 -9.47 10.01 1.03
C SER A 67 -10.25 10.71 -0.05
#